data_1f502c2788e14adbba773cf4b0c64e93
#
_entry.id   1f502c2788e14adbba773cf4b0c64e93
#
_cell.length_a   1.000
_cell.length_b   1.000
_cell.length_c   1.000
_cell.angle_alpha   90.00
_cell.angle_beta   90.00
_cell.angle_gamma   90.00
#
_symmetry.space_group_name_H-M   'P 1'
#
loop_
_entity.id
_entity.type
_entity.pdbx_description
1 polymer ?
#
loop_
_entity_poly.entity_id
_entity_poly.type
_entity_poly.pdbx_seq_one_letter_code
_entity_poly.pdbx_strand_id
1 'polypeptide(L)'
;MRKQQANVNKTPQQMMQDKYRAARYNLLLMLILTVVNIVLLFTETNTMFLFSATLPYYAIGLGWYWESIFLLAIGAVALVGFFLSWLLSKDNHKWMIVALVLFVIDTAAMLWIYAVLLADFSSGILDIVMHALVFYYLILGVINGKKLNELPQEIVSDETYQPVSETMPEPVVATLNGEDIEE
;
A
#
# COMPACT_ATOMS: atom_id res chain seq x y z
N MET A 1 -17.38 8.89 16.71
CA MET A 1 -17.29 7.76 17.64
C MET A 1 -17.42 6.36 17.02
N ARG A 2 -17.95 6.15 15.81
CA ARG A 2 -18.07 4.80 15.17
C ARG A 2 -16.75 4.15 14.70
N LYS A 3 -15.67 4.90 14.47
CA LYS A 3 -14.39 4.36 13.97
C LYS A 3 -13.53 3.65 15.03
N GLN A 4 -13.74 3.89 16.31
CA GLN A 4 -12.98 3.21 17.37
C GLN A 4 -13.52 1.82 17.70
N GLN A 5 -14.81 1.56 17.51
CA GLN A 5 -15.40 0.23 17.78
C GLN A 5 -15.03 -0.84 16.74
N ALA A 6 -14.71 -0.45 15.51
CA ALA A 6 -14.32 -1.38 14.45
C ALA A 6 -12.94 -2.05 14.65
N ASN A 7 -12.11 -1.53 15.56
CA ASN A 7 -10.75 -2.06 15.79
C ASN A 7 -10.65 -3.09 16.92
N VAL A 8 -11.72 -3.27 17.70
CA VAL A 8 -11.69 -4.11 18.91
C VAL A 8 -11.74 -5.61 18.58
N ASN A 9 -12.18 -6.01 17.37
CA ASN A 9 -12.40 -7.42 17.01
C ASN A 9 -11.53 -7.93 15.85
N LYS A 10 -10.44 -7.22 15.47
CA LYS A 10 -9.56 -7.72 14.39
C LYS A 10 -8.64 -8.80 14.91
N THR A 11 -8.56 -9.92 14.19
CA THR A 11 -7.56 -10.95 14.46
C THR A 11 -6.15 -10.42 14.18
N PRO A 12 -5.09 -10.97 14.83
CA PRO A 12 -3.71 -10.60 14.55
C PRO A 12 -3.36 -10.72 13.05
N GLN A 13 -3.90 -11.72 12.37
CA GLN A 13 -3.73 -11.93 10.93
C GLN A 13 -4.36 -10.80 10.10
N GLN A 14 -5.58 -10.39 10.42
CA GLN A 14 -6.25 -9.27 9.76
C GLN A 14 -5.46 -7.96 9.95
N MET A 15 -4.90 -7.73 11.15
CA MET A 15 -4.06 -6.55 11.41
C MET A 15 -2.77 -6.56 10.56
N MET A 16 -2.14 -7.72 10.38
CA MET A 16 -0.96 -7.85 9.50
C MET A 16 -1.32 -7.63 8.04
N GLN A 17 -2.45 -8.16 7.57
CA GLN A 17 -2.94 -7.92 6.21
C GLN A 17 -3.23 -6.44 5.96
N ASP A 18 -3.87 -5.75 6.90
CA ASP A 18 -4.16 -4.33 6.79
C ASP A 18 -2.86 -3.49 6.71
N LYS A 19 -1.85 -3.81 7.53
CA LYS A 19 -0.54 -3.15 7.48
C LYS A 19 0.19 -3.41 6.17
N TYR A 20 0.16 -4.65 5.67
CA TYR A 20 0.74 -5.00 4.38
C TYR A 20 0.04 -4.26 3.23
N ARG A 21 -1.28 -4.22 3.24
CA ARG A 21 -2.09 -3.48 2.28
C ARG A 21 -1.80 -1.97 2.33
N ALA A 22 -1.70 -1.40 3.52
CA ALA A 22 -1.33 0.01 3.70
C ALA A 22 0.05 0.33 3.10
N ALA A 23 1.05 -0.56 3.30
CA ALA A 23 2.37 -0.40 2.69
C ALA A 23 2.31 -0.40 1.16
N ARG A 24 1.52 -1.30 0.55
CA ARG A 24 1.30 -1.33 -0.90
C ARG A 24 0.60 -0.06 -1.43
N TYR A 25 -0.37 0.47 -0.68
CA TYR A 25 -1.03 1.73 -1.06
C TYR A 25 -0.07 2.93 -0.98
N ASN A 26 0.83 2.98 0.01
CA ASN A 26 1.85 4.02 0.08
C ASN A 26 2.83 3.93 -1.09
N LEU A 27 3.25 2.72 -1.48
CA LEU A 27 4.10 2.51 -2.66
C LEU A 27 3.38 2.97 -3.94
N LEU A 28 2.09 2.65 -4.09
CA LEU A 28 1.28 3.11 -5.23
C LEU A 28 1.14 4.65 -5.25
N LEU A 29 0.86 5.25 -4.09
CA LEU A 29 0.74 6.70 -3.98
C LEU A 29 2.03 7.41 -4.39
N MET A 30 3.18 6.94 -3.87
CA MET A 30 4.49 7.43 -4.26
C MET A 30 4.69 7.34 -5.79
N LEU A 31 4.35 6.20 -6.37
CA LEU A 31 4.49 5.96 -7.81
C LEU A 31 3.60 6.89 -8.65
N ILE A 32 2.35 7.08 -8.25
CA ILE A 32 1.42 8.01 -8.93
C ILE A 32 1.99 9.43 -8.87
N LEU A 33 2.45 9.89 -7.70
CA LEU A 33 3.00 11.24 -7.56
C LEU A 33 4.32 11.40 -8.32
N THR A 34 5.12 10.34 -8.45
CA THR A 34 6.32 10.34 -9.31
C THR A 34 5.93 10.55 -10.78
N VAL A 35 4.92 9.83 -11.27
CA VAL A 35 4.44 10.01 -12.65
C VAL A 35 3.88 11.41 -12.86
N VAL A 36 3.10 11.92 -11.90
CA VAL A 36 2.57 13.30 -11.94
C VAL A 36 3.72 14.31 -12.01
N ASN A 37 4.76 14.16 -11.18
CA ASN A 37 5.93 15.04 -11.21
C ASN A 37 6.67 15.01 -12.57
N ILE A 38 6.79 13.82 -13.18
CA ILE A 38 7.38 13.69 -14.51
C ILE A 38 6.53 14.42 -15.57
N VAL A 39 5.20 14.31 -15.48
CA VAL A 39 4.30 15.06 -16.37
C VAL A 39 4.44 16.58 -16.16
N LEU A 40 4.49 17.02 -14.90
CA LEU A 40 4.68 18.44 -14.56
C LEU A 40 6.03 18.98 -15.06
N LEU A 41 7.08 18.16 -15.04
CA LEU A 41 8.38 18.50 -15.60
C LEU A 41 8.28 18.84 -17.10
N PHE A 42 7.56 18.01 -17.89
CA PHE A 42 7.38 18.25 -19.32
C PHE A 42 6.44 19.42 -19.65
N THR A 43 5.61 19.83 -18.70
CA THR A 43 4.73 21.01 -18.84
C THR A 43 5.38 22.30 -18.32
N GLU A 44 6.67 22.25 -17.96
CA GLU A 44 7.44 23.39 -17.43
C GLU A 44 6.79 24.02 -16.18
N THR A 45 6.03 23.24 -15.42
CA THR A 45 5.35 23.70 -14.22
C THR A 45 6.32 23.67 -13.03
N ASN A 46 6.50 24.80 -12.34
CA ASN A 46 7.37 24.93 -11.17
C ASN A 46 6.80 24.29 -9.88
N THR A 47 5.96 23.29 -10.02
CA THR A 47 5.34 22.58 -8.89
C THR A 47 5.82 21.15 -8.86
N MET A 48 6.25 20.69 -7.68
CA MET A 48 6.69 19.32 -7.45
C MET A 48 6.01 18.75 -6.20
N PHE A 49 5.52 17.54 -6.29
CA PHE A 49 5.01 16.79 -5.15
C PHE A 49 6.14 16.07 -4.43
N LEU A 50 6.25 16.30 -3.12
CA LEU A 50 7.35 15.81 -2.28
C LEU A 50 7.32 14.29 -2.01
N PHE A 51 6.13 13.69 -2.00
CA PHE A 51 5.95 12.26 -1.77
C PHE A 51 6.12 11.46 -3.07
N SER A 52 7.32 11.51 -3.66
CA SER A 52 7.65 10.88 -4.94
C SER A 52 9.04 10.26 -4.93
N ALA A 53 9.32 9.36 -5.88
CA ALA A 53 10.67 8.83 -6.07
C ALA A 53 11.53 9.87 -6.80
N THR A 54 12.73 10.10 -6.27
CA THR A 54 13.66 11.13 -6.73
C THR A 54 14.42 10.68 -7.98
N LEU A 55 14.93 9.45 -7.97
CA LEU A 55 15.80 8.94 -9.07
C LEU A 55 15.09 8.94 -10.43
N PRO A 56 13.84 8.41 -10.60
CA PRO A 56 13.16 8.47 -11.88
C PRO A 56 12.96 9.92 -12.37
N TYR A 57 12.55 10.81 -11.46
CA TYR A 57 12.30 12.20 -11.79
C TYR A 57 13.55 12.92 -12.30
N TYR A 58 14.65 12.88 -11.53
CA TYR A 58 15.89 13.58 -11.93
C TYR A 58 16.58 12.89 -13.12
N ALA A 59 16.57 11.57 -13.20
CA ALA A 59 17.17 10.86 -14.33
C ALA A 59 16.44 11.18 -15.64
N ILE A 60 15.11 11.24 -15.64
CA ILE A 60 14.32 11.62 -16.81
C ILE A 60 14.53 13.11 -17.11
N GLY A 61 14.50 13.99 -16.12
CA GLY A 61 14.67 15.42 -16.30
C GLY A 61 16.05 15.79 -16.87
N LEU A 62 17.12 15.28 -16.26
CA LEU A 62 18.48 15.50 -16.75
C LEU A 62 18.71 14.80 -18.09
N GLY A 63 18.13 13.63 -18.28
CA GLY A 63 18.19 12.92 -19.56
C GLY A 63 17.54 13.70 -20.70
N TRP A 64 16.41 14.34 -20.42
CA TRP A 64 15.74 15.23 -21.37
C TRP A 64 16.57 16.49 -21.66
N TYR A 65 17.06 17.14 -20.62
CA TYR A 65 17.83 18.38 -20.74
C TYR A 65 19.18 18.19 -21.45
N TRP A 66 19.88 17.08 -21.20
CA TRP A 66 21.19 16.77 -21.80
C TRP A 66 21.10 15.87 -23.04
N GLU A 67 19.89 15.58 -23.51
CA GLU A 67 19.63 14.66 -24.63
C GLU A 67 20.27 13.28 -24.45
N SER A 68 20.39 12.83 -23.17
CA SER A 68 21.05 11.61 -22.80
C SER A 68 20.07 10.42 -22.73
N ILE A 69 20.07 9.59 -23.78
CA ILE A 69 19.27 8.36 -23.82
C ILE A 69 19.57 7.41 -22.64
N PHE A 70 20.80 7.42 -22.15
CA PHE A 70 21.22 6.59 -21.02
C PHE A 70 20.51 7.01 -19.72
N LEU A 71 20.45 8.29 -19.42
CA LEU A 71 19.72 8.79 -18.24
C LEU A 71 18.21 8.56 -18.37
N LEU A 72 17.66 8.80 -19.55
CA LEU A 72 16.24 8.48 -19.82
C LEU A 72 15.94 7.00 -19.57
N ALA A 73 16.82 6.11 -20.02
CA ALA A 73 16.67 4.66 -19.80
C ALA A 73 16.77 4.31 -18.31
N ILE A 74 17.70 4.89 -17.53
CA ILE A 74 17.80 4.68 -16.08
C ILE A 74 16.48 5.08 -15.38
N GLY A 75 15.97 6.27 -15.68
CA GLY A 75 14.74 6.77 -15.08
C GLY A 75 13.53 5.90 -15.42
N ALA A 76 13.42 5.48 -16.70
CA ALA A 76 12.35 4.59 -17.14
C ALA A 76 12.43 3.20 -16.47
N VAL A 77 13.63 2.61 -16.39
CA VAL A 77 13.84 1.30 -15.74
C VAL A 77 13.52 1.37 -14.25
N ALA A 78 13.92 2.45 -13.56
CA ALA A 78 13.59 2.65 -12.16
C ALA A 78 12.08 2.76 -11.95
N LEU A 79 11.37 3.55 -12.78
CA LEU A 79 9.92 3.70 -12.72
C LEU A 79 9.19 2.39 -12.95
N VAL A 80 9.59 1.64 -14.00
CA VAL A 80 9.04 0.32 -14.31
C VAL A 80 9.34 -0.68 -13.17
N GLY A 81 10.54 -0.63 -12.57
CA GLY A 81 10.92 -1.45 -11.44
C GLY A 81 10.01 -1.24 -10.22
N PHE A 82 9.71 0.00 -9.87
CA PHE A 82 8.75 0.32 -8.80
C PHE A 82 7.34 -0.16 -9.15
N PHE A 83 6.90 0.06 -10.39
CA PHE A 83 5.58 -0.38 -10.85
C PHE A 83 5.42 -1.90 -10.79
N LEU A 84 6.39 -2.65 -11.31
CA LEU A 84 6.39 -4.11 -11.23
C LEU A 84 6.44 -4.60 -9.79
N SER A 85 7.25 -3.96 -8.93
CA SER A 85 7.31 -4.30 -7.51
C SER A 85 5.96 -4.12 -6.82
N TRP A 86 5.26 -3.02 -7.09
CA TRP A 86 3.91 -2.80 -6.58
C TRP A 86 2.90 -3.84 -7.12
N LEU A 87 2.91 -4.09 -8.43
CA LEU A 87 1.97 -5.01 -9.08
C LEU A 87 2.15 -6.44 -8.55
N LEU A 88 3.38 -6.95 -8.58
CA LEU A 88 3.71 -8.34 -8.23
C LEU A 88 3.74 -8.59 -6.71
N SER A 89 3.83 -7.52 -5.89
CA SER A 89 3.71 -7.64 -4.44
C SER A 89 2.31 -8.08 -3.98
N LYS A 90 1.32 -8.08 -4.87
CA LYS A 90 -0.01 -8.62 -4.58
C LYS A 90 0.05 -10.12 -4.32
N ASP A 91 0.78 -10.84 -5.15
CA ASP A 91 0.81 -12.30 -5.14
C ASP A 91 2.03 -12.85 -4.40
N ASN A 92 3.13 -12.10 -4.35
CA ASN A 92 4.36 -12.52 -3.71
C ASN A 92 5.00 -11.37 -2.91
N HIS A 93 5.05 -11.54 -1.58
CA HIS A 93 5.63 -10.57 -0.65
C HIS A 93 7.12 -10.24 -0.93
N LYS A 94 7.87 -11.11 -1.64
CA LYS A 94 9.28 -10.86 -1.99
C LYS A 94 9.44 -9.61 -2.86
N TRP A 95 8.44 -9.25 -3.65
CA TRP A 95 8.45 -8.04 -4.46
C TRP A 95 8.42 -6.76 -3.63
N MET A 96 7.92 -6.82 -2.38
CA MET A 96 8.05 -5.71 -1.45
C MET A 96 9.49 -5.49 -1.00
N ILE A 97 10.31 -6.56 -0.95
CA ILE A 97 11.76 -6.45 -0.70
C ILE A 97 12.44 -5.76 -1.89
N VAL A 98 12.05 -6.12 -3.12
CA VAL A 98 12.57 -5.46 -4.34
C VAL A 98 12.24 -3.97 -4.32
N ALA A 99 10.99 -3.60 -3.97
CA ALA A 99 10.60 -2.20 -3.81
C ALA A 99 11.46 -1.47 -2.76
N LEU A 100 11.73 -2.12 -1.61
CA LEU A 100 12.57 -1.56 -0.56
C LEU A 100 14.00 -1.33 -1.05
N VAL A 101 14.61 -2.30 -1.76
CA VAL A 101 15.97 -2.15 -2.32
C VAL A 101 16.03 -1.03 -3.34
N LEU A 102 15.07 -0.96 -4.27
CA LEU A 102 14.98 0.14 -5.23
C LEU A 102 14.85 1.49 -4.51
N PHE A 103 14.07 1.55 -3.43
CA PHE A 103 13.88 2.77 -2.66
C PHE A 103 15.12 3.17 -1.85
N VAL A 104 15.93 2.21 -1.39
CA VAL A 104 17.27 2.50 -0.79
C VAL A 104 18.18 3.17 -1.82
N ILE A 105 18.19 2.66 -3.06
CA ILE A 105 18.97 3.24 -4.16
C ILE A 105 18.46 4.64 -4.48
N ASP A 106 17.16 4.83 -4.55
CA ASP A 106 16.49 6.12 -4.78
C ASP A 106 16.86 7.14 -3.69
N THR A 107 16.79 6.73 -2.42
CA THR A 107 17.17 7.58 -1.28
C THR A 107 18.67 7.95 -1.32
N ALA A 108 19.53 7.01 -1.67
CA ALA A 108 20.96 7.28 -1.81
C ALA A 108 21.24 8.29 -2.95
N ALA A 109 20.55 8.13 -4.08
CA ALA A 109 20.63 9.09 -5.20
C ALA A 109 20.10 10.47 -4.79
N MET A 110 18.99 10.55 -4.05
CA MET A 110 18.46 11.81 -3.51
C MET A 110 19.48 12.51 -2.61
N LEU A 111 20.05 11.79 -1.64
CA LEU A 111 21.05 12.37 -0.73
C LEU A 111 22.29 12.86 -1.50
N TRP A 112 22.73 12.10 -2.50
CA TRP A 112 23.84 12.50 -3.36
C TRP A 112 23.52 13.78 -4.16
N ILE A 113 22.32 13.91 -4.71
CA ILE A 113 21.87 15.10 -5.45
C ILE A 113 21.89 16.32 -4.53
N TYR A 114 21.32 16.23 -3.32
CA TYR A 114 21.31 17.34 -2.37
C TYR A 114 22.71 17.70 -1.86
N ALA A 115 23.58 16.69 -1.63
CA ALA A 115 24.93 16.93 -1.12
C ALA A 115 25.88 17.53 -2.16
N VAL A 116 25.80 17.03 -3.41
CA VAL A 116 26.83 17.32 -4.43
C VAL A 116 26.33 18.30 -5.49
N LEU A 117 25.12 18.09 -6.02
CA LEU A 117 24.60 18.93 -7.11
C LEU A 117 24.02 20.26 -6.61
N LEU A 118 23.25 20.23 -5.55
CA LEU A 118 22.59 21.42 -5.03
C LEU A 118 23.39 22.10 -3.92
N ALA A 119 24.26 21.35 -3.23
CA ALA A 119 25.02 21.79 -2.05
C ALA A 119 24.15 22.47 -0.98
N ASP A 120 22.85 22.13 -0.94
CA ASP A 120 21.84 22.71 -0.06
C ASP A 120 20.92 21.63 0.51
N PHE A 121 21.25 21.17 1.70
CA PHE A 121 20.41 20.23 2.44
C PHE A 121 19.14 20.87 3.00
N SER A 122 19.11 22.18 3.17
CA SER A 122 17.97 22.87 3.79
C SER A 122 16.73 22.81 2.91
N SER A 123 16.92 22.92 1.59
CA SER A 123 15.83 22.78 0.61
C SER A 123 15.27 21.36 0.53
N GLY A 124 16.08 20.35 0.88
CA GLY A 124 15.71 18.92 0.83
C GLY A 124 15.16 18.33 2.12
N ILE A 125 15.08 19.09 3.24
CA ILE A 125 14.67 18.55 4.54
C ILE A 125 13.29 17.88 4.45
N LEU A 126 12.35 18.48 3.76
CA LEU A 126 10.98 17.95 3.66
C LEU A 126 10.95 16.67 2.81
N ASP A 127 11.75 16.58 1.76
CA ASP A 127 11.94 15.36 0.95
C ASP A 127 12.54 14.24 1.79
N ILE A 128 13.55 14.54 2.61
CA ILE A 128 14.17 13.56 3.52
C ILE A 128 13.14 13.01 4.50
N VAL A 129 12.29 13.85 5.08
CA VAL A 129 11.21 13.43 6.00
C VAL A 129 10.21 12.53 5.27
N MET A 130 9.83 12.90 4.04
CA MET A 130 8.89 12.10 3.24
C MET A 130 9.51 10.75 2.82
N HIS A 131 10.80 10.72 2.47
CA HIS A 131 11.52 9.48 2.20
C HIS A 131 11.58 8.57 3.44
N ALA A 132 11.85 9.14 4.62
CA ALA A 132 11.84 8.38 5.87
C ALA A 132 10.46 7.74 6.15
N LEU A 133 9.38 8.44 5.84
CA LEU A 133 8.02 7.94 5.98
C LEU A 133 7.73 6.79 5.00
N VAL A 134 8.09 6.93 3.72
CA VAL A 134 7.95 5.85 2.72
C VAL A 134 8.77 4.64 3.14
N PHE A 135 10.02 4.87 3.57
CA PHE A 135 10.91 3.83 4.04
C PHE A 135 10.31 3.02 5.21
N TYR A 136 9.75 3.73 6.19
CA TYR A 136 9.03 3.10 7.31
C TYR A 136 7.90 2.19 6.84
N TYR A 137 7.05 2.65 5.90
CA TYR A 137 5.96 1.83 5.39
C TYR A 137 6.45 0.63 4.57
N LEU A 138 7.52 0.79 3.78
CA LEU A 138 8.11 -0.32 3.03
C LEU A 138 8.67 -1.40 3.97
N ILE A 139 9.37 -1.00 5.05
CA ILE A 139 9.85 -1.94 6.08
C ILE A 139 8.67 -2.68 6.73
N LEU A 140 7.61 -1.97 7.11
CA LEU A 140 6.40 -2.60 7.64
C LEU A 140 5.78 -3.58 6.64
N GLY A 141 5.78 -3.24 5.35
CA GLY A 141 5.32 -4.11 4.28
C GLY A 141 6.13 -5.40 4.19
N VAL A 142 7.46 -5.31 4.22
CA VAL A 142 8.35 -6.47 4.21
C VAL A 142 8.12 -7.37 5.43
N ILE A 143 8.10 -6.78 6.64
CA ILE A 143 7.93 -7.55 7.89
C ILE A 143 6.58 -8.26 7.92
N ASN A 144 5.49 -7.54 7.62
CA ASN A 144 4.16 -8.12 7.69
C ASN A 144 3.91 -9.10 6.52
N GLY A 145 4.45 -8.83 5.34
CA GLY A 145 4.39 -9.75 4.21
C GLY A 145 5.10 -11.08 4.48
N LYS A 146 6.28 -11.04 5.12
CA LYS A 146 6.98 -12.24 5.56
C LYS A 146 6.17 -13.04 6.58
N LYS A 147 5.67 -12.37 7.62
CA LYS A 147 4.85 -13.02 8.65
C LYS A 147 3.58 -13.66 8.09
N LEU A 148 2.90 -13.00 7.16
CA LEU A 148 1.71 -13.55 6.51
C LEU A 148 2.02 -14.82 5.71
N ASN A 149 3.19 -14.90 5.09
CA ASN A 149 3.61 -16.08 4.33
C ASN A 149 4.04 -17.26 5.23
N GLU A 150 4.45 -17.00 6.46
CA GLU A 150 4.86 -18.00 7.45
C GLU A 150 3.68 -18.58 8.24
N LEU A 151 2.52 -17.91 8.23
CA LEU A 151 1.33 -18.45 8.85
C LEU A 151 0.87 -19.69 8.06
N PRO A 152 0.50 -20.79 8.76
CA PRO A 152 -0.19 -21.88 8.11
C PRO A 152 -1.38 -21.29 7.34
N GLN A 153 -1.49 -21.62 6.08
CA GLN A 153 -2.74 -21.37 5.35
C GLN A 153 -3.77 -22.29 6.00
N GLU A 154 -4.32 -21.89 7.14
CA GLU A 154 -5.61 -22.39 7.54
C GLU A 154 -6.48 -22.17 6.33
N ILE A 155 -6.84 -23.31 5.73
CA ILE A 155 -7.83 -23.37 4.69
C ILE A 155 -8.93 -22.43 5.17
N VAL A 156 -9.04 -21.26 4.54
CA VAL A 156 -10.28 -20.52 4.53
C VAL A 156 -11.20 -21.43 3.71
N SER A 157 -11.58 -22.55 4.33
CA SER A 157 -12.81 -23.21 4.00
C SER A 157 -13.81 -22.06 4.16
N ASP A 158 -14.31 -21.60 3.04
CA ASP A 158 -15.56 -20.91 2.96
C ASP A 158 -16.47 -21.56 4.03
N GLU A 159 -16.43 -21.00 5.25
CA GLU A 159 -17.54 -21.19 6.13
C GLU A 159 -18.66 -20.51 5.38
N THR A 160 -19.21 -21.33 4.49
CA THR A 160 -20.51 -21.19 3.92
C THR A 160 -21.33 -20.50 5.00
N TYR A 161 -21.63 -19.23 4.74
CA TYR A 161 -22.68 -18.52 5.44
C TYR A 161 -23.88 -19.44 5.38
N GLN A 162 -24.02 -20.29 6.39
CA GLN A 162 -25.28 -21.00 6.64
C GLN A 162 -26.22 -19.89 7.11
N PRO A 163 -27.17 -19.47 6.28
CA PRO A 163 -28.23 -18.63 6.81
C PRO A 163 -28.80 -19.39 7.99
N VAL A 164 -28.72 -18.76 9.17
CA VAL A 164 -29.45 -19.25 10.34
C VAL A 164 -30.88 -19.41 9.85
N SER A 165 -31.25 -20.66 9.63
CA SER A 165 -32.63 -21.03 9.43
C SER A 165 -33.36 -20.59 10.70
N GLU A 166 -33.94 -19.40 10.67
CA GLU A 166 -34.98 -19.02 11.62
C GLU A 166 -36.08 -20.02 11.44
N THR A 167 -35.97 -21.12 12.18
CA THR A 167 -37.14 -21.96 12.51
C THR A 167 -38.07 -21.04 13.27
N MET A 168 -39.02 -20.43 12.52
CA MET A 168 -40.18 -19.83 13.15
C MET A 168 -40.73 -20.85 14.10
N PRO A 169 -40.93 -20.51 15.38
CA PRO A 169 -41.69 -21.41 16.27
C PRO A 169 -43.07 -21.60 15.66
N GLU A 170 -43.44 -22.86 15.44
CA GLU A 170 -44.78 -23.21 15.02
C GLU A 170 -45.80 -22.50 15.92
N PRO A 171 -46.87 -21.92 15.36
CA PRO A 171 -47.93 -21.37 16.17
C PRO A 171 -48.58 -22.50 16.96
N VAL A 172 -48.45 -22.42 18.28
CA VAL A 172 -49.18 -23.33 19.19
C VAL A 172 -50.66 -23.10 18.97
N VAL A 173 -51.28 -24.03 18.22
CA VAL A 173 -52.72 -24.07 18.10
C VAL A 173 -53.23 -24.56 19.46
N ALA A 174 -53.75 -23.64 20.26
CA ALA A 174 -54.50 -23.98 21.47
C ALA A 174 -55.79 -24.65 21.04
N THR A 175 -55.82 -25.97 21.13
CA THR A 175 -57.06 -26.73 21.10
C THR A 175 -57.85 -26.42 22.35
N LEU A 176 -58.84 -25.55 22.21
CA LEU A 176 -59.93 -25.39 23.21
C LEU A 176 -60.77 -26.65 23.18
N ASN A 177 -60.48 -27.56 24.11
CA ASN A 177 -61.40 -28.66 24.44
C ASN A 177 -62.63 -28.02 25.06
N GLY A 178 -63.75 -28.12 24.34
CA GLY A 178 -65.04 -27.86 24.90
C GLY A 178 -65.37 -28.92 25.93
N GLU A 179 -65.48 -28.54 27.17
CA GLU A 179 -66.15 -29.30 28.17
C GLU A 179 -67.58 -28.80 28.25
N ASP A 180 -68.48 -29.77 28.00
CA ASP A 180 -69.91 -29.72 28.17
C ASP A 180 -70.25 -29.27 29.59
N ILE A 181 -71.13 -28.32 29.73
CA ILE A 181 -71.90 -28.10 30.96
C ILE A 181 -73.34 -28.39 30.64
N GLU A 182 -73.80 -29.60 31.07
CA GLU A 182 -75.20 -29.86 31.31
C GLU A 182 -75.62 -29.29 32.65
N GLU A 183 -76.83 -28.81 32.67
CA GLU A 183 -77.83 -28.43 33.68
C GLU A 183 -78.05 -26.91 33.84
#